data_515460aa04253ffa779f7af4dbea9029
#
_entry.id   515460aa04253ffa779f7af4dbea9029
#
_cell.length_a   1.000
_cell.length_b   1.000
_cell.length_c   1.000
_cell.angle_alpha   90.00
_cell.angle_beta   90.00
_cell.angle_gamma   90.00
#
_symmetry.space_group_name_H-M   'P 1'
#
loop_
_entity.id
_entity.type
_entity.pdbx_description
1 polymer ?
#
loop_
_entity_poly.entity_id
_entity_poly.type
_entity_poly.pdbx_seq_one_letter_code
_entity_poly.pdbx_strand_id
1 'polypeptide(L)'
;MEKKYLFSPGPTMLPPEVVLKMAEPIMHHREPEFERIFAEIREGLKYIFQTKNEVLTFTSSGTGAMEGAVSNLLSTGDKTIVVRGGKFGERWGEICKAYGIDFIPIDVEWGRAVDPQRIEKILQSDPSVRGVYIQASETSTGVKHPIREIAEIVKRYEQVVLVVDAITGIGVFDLPMDAWGLDVVVSGSQKAMMLPPGLSFAALSDKAWKFVERSNLPKFYFDFRKELKNTKKNQSSYTPAISLFVGLRESLRMIQKEGREAIFQRHERLAEATRRAVKALGLELYAPDSPSNALTAVKFPPGIDGEKLKALFFEKFGITVAEGQEQAKGKIIRIAHLGYYNRLDIIMVISALEMLLREMGYRFELGAGVRAAEEILMG
;
A
#
# COMPACT_ATOMS: atom_id res chain seq x y z
N MET A 1 3.83 -31.68 10.52
CA MET A 1 3.51 -30.26 10.78
C MET A 1 3.74 -29.50 9.48
N GLU A 2 2.68 -28.95 8.92
CA GLU A 2 2.78 -28.12 7.71
C GLU A 2 3.07 -26.68 8.11
N LYS A 3 4.15 -26.10 7.57
CA LYS A 3 4.42 -24.67 7.68
C LYS A 3 3.54 -23.93 6.67
N LYS A 4 3.02 -22.77 7.06
CA LYS A 4 2.25 -21.90 6.18
C LYS A 4 3.03 -20.60 5.93
N TYR A 5 3.06 -20.17 4.69
CA TYR A 5 3.77 -18.97 4.25
C TYR A 5 2.82 -18.08 3.46
N LEU A 6 2.85 -16.79 3.77
CA LEU A 6 1.95 -15.82 3.17
C LEU A 6 2.74 -14.88 2.27
N PHE A 7 2.60 -15.03 0.95
CA PHE A 7 3.20 -14.18 -0.09
C PHE A 7 2.17 -13.32 -0.82
N SER A 8 1.01 -13.11 -0.19
CA SER A 8 0.01 -12.17 -0.70
C SER A 8 0.45 -10.73 -0.42
N PRO A 9 0.13 -9.75 -1.30
CA PRO A 9 0.49 -8.34 -1.08
C PRO A 9 -0.40 -7.63 -0.03
N GLY A 10 -1.05 -8.38 0.83
CA GLY A 10 -1.85 -7.92 1.95
C GLY A 10 -3.07 -8.79 2.21
N PRO A 11 -3.20 -9.33 3.46
CA PRO A 11 -2.23 -9.18 4.56
C PRO A 11 -0.90 -9.84 4.26
N THR A 12 0.17 -9.39 4.96
CA THR A 12 1.54 -9.92 4.84
C THR A 12 1.93 -10.73 6.07
N MET A 13 3.08 -11.41 6.04
CA MET A 13 3.63 -12.08 7.22
C MET A 13 3.90 -11.09 8.34
N LEU A 14 3.79 -11.57 9.58
CA LEU A 14 3.99 -10.77 10.79
C LEU A 14 5.28 -11.19 11.49
N PRO A 15 6.09 -10.24 12.02
CA PRO A 15 7.20 -10.56 12.90
C PRO A 15 6.70 -11.24 14.17
N PRO A 16 7.36 -12.30 14.68
CA PRO A 16 7.02 -12.94 15.95
C PRO A 16 6.97 -11.95 17.11
N GLU A 17 7.87 -10.98 17.13
CA GLU A 17 7.95 -9.93 18.15
C GLU A 17 6.66 -9.09 18.19
N VAL A 18 6.12 -8.73 17.06
CA VAL A 18 4.86 -7.99 16.97
C VAL A 18 3.69 -8.85 17.45
N VAL A 19 3.65 -10.14 17.05
CA VAL A 19 2.59 -11.07 17.48
C VAL A 19 2.60 -11.24 18.99
N LEU A 20 3.78 -11.45 19.59
CA LEU A 20 3.94 -11.60 21.03
C LEU A 20 3.49 -10.34 21.79
N LYS A 21 3.80 -9.16 21.28
CA LYS A 21 3.35 -7.89 21.86
C LYS A 21 1.84 -7.71 21.82
N MET A 22 1.19 -8.15 20.76
CA MET A 22 -0.28 -8.12 20.67
C MET A 22 -0.98 -9.12 21.59
N ALA A 23 -0.27 -10.15 22.07
CA ALA A 23 -0.77 -11.15 22.99
C ALA A 23 -0.62 -10.74 24.47
N GLU A 24 0.02 -9.62 24.79
CA GLU A 24 0.10 -9.07 26.15
C GLU A 24 -1.30 -8.72 26.69
N PRO A 25 -1.50 -8.75 28.02
CA PRO A 25 -2.76 -8.37 28.64
C PRO A 25 -3.21 -6.98 28.19
N ILE A 26 -4.49 -6.87 27.87
CA ILE A 26 -5.08 -5.61 27.39
C ILE A 26 -5.12 -4.57 28.51
N MET A 27 -4.75 -3.34 28.20
CA MET A 27 -4.85 -2.18 29.09
C MET A 27 -6.04 -1.31 28.72
N HIS A 28 -6.45 -0.41 29.60
CA HIS A 28 -7.48 0.56 29.26
C HIS A 28 -6.90 1.75 28.48
N HIS A 29 -7.56 2.13 27.38
CA HIS A 29 -7.06 3.15 26.44
C HIS A 29 -7.06 4.60 26.97
N ARG A 30 -7.49 4.85 28.21
CA ARG A 30 -7.43 6.16 28.89
C ARG A 30 -6.39 6.18 30.03
N GLU A 31 -5.58 5.14 30.15
CA GLU A 31 -4.52 5.10 31.14
C GLU A 31 -3.22 5.74 30.64
N PRO A 32 -2.39 6.27 31.56
CA PRO A 32 -1.11 6.91 31.21
C PRO A 32 -0.17 5.99 30.42
N GLU A 33 -0.26 4.69 30.60
CA GLU A 33 0.53 3.71 29.86
C GLU A 33 0.17 3.72 28.37
N PHE A 34 -1.13 3.70 28.04
CA PHE A 34 -1.59 3.77 26.66
C PHE A 34 -1.23 5.11 26.01
N GLU A 35 -1.33 6.21 26.77
CA GLU A 35 -0.94 7.54 26.27
C GLU A 35 0.56 7.60 25.89
N ARG A 36 1.43 6.93 26.67
CA ARG A 36 2.86 6.80 26.32
C ARG A 36 3.06 5.97 25.05
N ILE A 37 2.35 4.84 24.91
CA ILE A 37 2.38 4.02 23.70
C ILE A 37 1.94 4.85 22.50
N PHE A 38 0.84 5.58 22.62
CA PHE A 38 0.31 6.41 21.55
C PHE A 38 1.30 7.52 21.15
N ALA A 39 1.96 8.16 22.11
CA ALA A 39 2.99 9.16 21.84
C ALA A 39 4.16 8.58 21.02
N GLU A 40 4.66 7.39 21.37
CA GLU A 40 5.70 6.71 20.58
C GLU A 40 5.21 6.38 19.16
N ILE A 41 3.97 5.92 19.01
CA ILE A 41 3.36 5.64 17.71
C ILE A 41 3.30 6.90 16.85
N ARG A 42 2.89 8.05 17.39
CA ARG A 42 2.84 9.31 16.65
C ARG A 42 4.19 9.66 16.05
N GLU A 43 5.26 9.59 16.83
CA GLU A 43 6.62 9.88 16.34
C GLU A 43 7.09 8.82 15.31
N GLY A 44 6.80 7.54 15.53
CA GLY A 44 7.11 6.49 14.58
C GLY A 44 6.36 6.64 13.24
N LEU A 45 5.10 7.06 13.28
CA LEU A 45 4.31 7.33 12.07
C LEU A 45 4.84 8.56 11.33
N LYS A 46 5.15 9.67 12.02
CA LYS A 46 5.80 10.83 11.39
C LYS A 46 7.09 10.43 10.69
N TYR A 47 7.90 9.60 11.33
CA TYR A 47 9.16 9.11 10.77
C TYR A 47 8.94 8.37 9.43
N ILE A 48 8.00 7.41 9.38
CA ILE A 48 7.82 6.59 8.18
C ILE A 48 7.03 7.31 7.07
N PHE A 49 6.13 8.24 7.41
CA PHE A 49 5.43 9.11 6.46
C PHE A 49 6.29 10.29 5.99
N GLN A 50 7.43 10.53 6.65
CA GLN A 50 8.34 11.64 6.36
C GLN A 50 7.62 12.98 6.43
N THR A 51 6.91 13.21 7.52
CA THR A 51 6.14 14.42 7.76
C THR A 51 6.33 14.94 9.19
N LYS A 52 6.28 16.25 9.36
CA LYS A 52 6.19 16.91 10.67
C LYS A 52 4.77 16.93 11.22
N ASN A 53 3.77 16.70 10.36
CA ASN A 53 2.37 16.77 10.71
C ASN A 53 1.92 15.49 11.46
N GLU A 54 0.80 15.61 12.19
CA GLU A 54 0.20 14.45 12.85
C GLU A 54 -0.35 13.47 11.83
N VAL A 55 -0.13 12.18 12.07
CA VAL A 55 -0.72 11.09 11.30
C VAL A 55 -1.88 10.54 12.10
N LEU A 56 -3.09 10.73 11.60
CA LEU A 56 -4.32 10.25 12.22
C LEU A 56 -4.39 8.72 12.11
N THR A 57 -4.83 8.06 13.19
CA THR A 57 -4.94 6.61 13.26
C THR A 57 -6.37 6.19 13.56
N PHE A 58 -6.96 5.35 12.71
CA PHE A 58 -8.32 4.86 12.85
C PHE A 58 -8.34 3.32 12.98
N THR A 59 -9.30 2.82 13.74
CA THR A 59 -9.60 1.38 13.78
C THR A 59 -10.42 1.01 12.55
N SER A 60 -9.75 0.72 11.45
CA SER A 60 -10.37 0.32 10.18
C SER A 60 -9.33 -0.29 9.23
N SER A 61 -9.77 -0.80 8.09
CA SER A 61 -8.86 -1.07 6.97
C SER A 61 -8.44 0.24 6.28
N GLY A 62 -7.40 0.19 5.41
CA GLY A 62 -6.99 1.35 4.60
C GLY A 62 -8.13 2.00 3.81
N THR A 63 -9.15 1.23 3.42
CA THR A 63 -10.36 1.76 2.76
C THR A 63 -11.09 2.77 3.64
N GLY A 64 -11.10 2.61 4.98
CA GLY A 64 -11.68 3.60 5.88
C GLY A 64 -10.93 4.94 5.84
N ALA A 65 -9.61 4.94 5.73
CA ALA A 65 -8.84 6.18 5.54
C ALA A 65 -9.10 6.81 4.16
N MET A 66 -9.31 6.00 3.09
CA MET A 66 -9.73 6.50 1.78
C MET A 66 -11.09 7.17 1.86
N GLU A 67 -12.08 6.52 2.50
CA GLU A 67 -13.42 7.07 2.74
C GLU A 67 -13.35 8.35 3.56
N GLY A 68 -12.56 8.34 4.64
CA GLY A 68 -12.28 9.53 5.44
C GLY A 68 -11.70 10.67 4.62
N ALA A 69 -10.77 10.41 3.70
CA ALA A 69 -10.20 11.43 2.83
C ALA A 69 -11.26 12.07 1.93
N VAL A 70 -12.13 11.28 1.30
CA VAL A 70 -13.22 11.83 0.47
C VAL A 70 -14.17 12.68 1.32
N SER A 71 -14.68 12.12 2.44
CA SER A 71 -15.68 12.80 3.26
C SER A 71 -15.17 14.05 3.98
N ASN A 72 -13.87 14.14 4.27
CA ASN A 72 -13.30 15.29 4.97
C ASN A 72 -12.73 16.39 4.06
N LEU A 73 -12.42 16.09 2.80
CA LEU A 73 -11.76 17.05 1.91
C LEU A 73 -12.71 17.73 0.92
N LEU A 74 -13.84 17.09 0.61
CA LEU A 74 -14.74 17.53 -0.43
C LEU A 74 -16.06 18.04 0.14
N SER A 75 -16.75 18.85 -0.67
CA SER A 75 -18.08 19.38 -0.40
C SER A 75 -19.04 18.99 -1.51
N THR A 76 -20.35 19.03 -1.22
CA THR A 76 -21.39 18.82 -2.22
C THR A 76 -21.16 19.76 -3.42
N GLY A 77 -21.14 19.21 -4.62
CA GLY A 77 -20.87 19.95 -5.86
C GLY A 77 -19.39 20.05 -6.26
N ASP A 78 -18.47 19.59 -5.41
CA ASP A 78 -17.06 19.47 -5.80
C ASP A 78 -16.89 18.36 -6.86
N LYS A 79 -15.89 18.53 -7.73
CA LYS A 79 -15.47 17.58 -8.76
C LYS A 79 -14.03 17.18 -8.56
N THR A 80 -13.70 15.91 -8.84
CA THR A 80 -12.33 15.39 -8.67
C THR A 80 -11.83 14.68 -9.92
N ILE A 81 -10.52 14.46 -10.00
CA ILE A 81 -9.88 13.54 -10.93
C ILE A 81 -9.62 12.24 -10.16
N VAL A 82 -9.97 11.10 -10.77
CA VAL A 82 -9.69 9.76 -10.23
C VAL A 82 -8.89 8.96 -11.24
N VAL A 83 -7.66 8.56 -10.87
CA VAL A 83 -6.82 7.70 -11.70
C VAL A 83 -7.21 6.24 -11.49
N ARG A 84 -7.64 5.56 -12.57
CA ARG A 84 -8.13 4.19 -12.55
C ARG A 84 -7.23 3.29 -13.41
N GLY A 85 -6.15 2.78 -12.83
CA GLY A 85 -5.22 1.84 -13.46
C GLY A 85 -5.29 0.42 -12.89
N GLY A 86 -6.32 0.14 -12.09
CA GLY A 86 -6.58 -1.12 -11.43
C GLY A 86 -7.66 -1.01 -10.36
N LYS A 87 -7.85 -2.10 -9.60
CA LYS A 87 -8.96 -2.22 -8.64
C LYS A 87 -8.94 -1.18 -7.52
N PHE A 88 -7.75 -0.76 -7.08
CA PHE A 88 -7.64 0.22 -6.00
C PHE A 88 -7.84 1.64 -6.50
N GLY A 89 -7.47 1.93 -7.76
CA GLY A 89 -7.85 3.18 -8.41
C GLY A 89 -9.35 3.31 -8.64
N GLU A 90 -10.02 2.23 -9.06
CA GLU A 90 -11.48 2.20 -9.23
C GLU A 90 -12.21 2.50 -7.92
N ARG A 91 -11.68 2.03 -6.78
CA ARG A 91 -12.26 2.25 -5.45
C ARG A 91 -12.44 3.72 -5.09
N TRP A 92 -11.53 4.59 -5.48
CA TRP A 92 -11.70 6.04 -5.29
C TRP A 92 -12.97 6.55 -5.97
N GLY A 93 -13.24 6.11 -7.20
CA GLY A 93 -14.47 6.46 -7.90
C GLY A 93 -15.73 5.88 -7.24
N GLU A 94 -15.65 4.65 -6.70
CA GLU A 94 -16.75 4.02 -5.94
C GLU A 94 -17.07 4.84 -4.68
N ILE A 95 -16.05 5.28 -3.94
CA ILE A 95 -16.23 6.12 -2.75
C ILE A 95 -16.79 7.49 -3.13
N CYS A 96 -16.25 8.15 -4.17
CA CYS A 96 -16.79 9.42 -4.65
C CYS A 96 -18.28 9.31 -4.99
N LYS A 97 -18.71 8.27 -5.70
CA LYS A 97 -20.13 8.01 -6.01
C LYS A 97 -20.98 7.83 -4.74
N ALA A 98 -20.48 7.10 -3.75
CA ALA A 98 -21.18 6.87 -2.49
C ALA A 98 -21.46 8.19 -1.72
N TYR A 99 -20.59 9.19 -1.88
CA TYR A 99 -20.75 10.51 -1.28
C TYR A 99 -21.36 11.57 -2.22
N GLY A 100 -21.85 11.16 -3.41
CA GLY A 100 -22.45 12.07 -4.37
C GLY A 100 -21.45 13.07 -4.98
N ILE A 101 -20.19 12.72 -5.08
CA ILE A 101 -19.12 13.54 -5.67
C ILE A 101 -18.90 13.14 -7.12
N ASP A 102 -18.96 14.13 -8.00
CA ASP A 102 -18.61 13.96 -9.41
C ASP A 102 -17.10 13.78 -9.59
N PHE A 103 -16.72 12.92 -10.55
CA PHE A 103 -15.31 12.78 -10.88
C PHE A 103 -15.06 12.56 -12.38
N ILE A 104 -13.90 13.02 -12.82
CA ILE A 104 -13.34 12.80 -14.16
C ILE A 104 -12.42 11.57 -14.04
N PRO A 105 -12.77 10.44 -14.66
CA PRO A 105 -11.92 9.26 -14.64
C PRO A 105 -10.73 9.43 -15.61
N ILE A 106 -9.54 9.09 -15.14
CA ILE A 106 -8.39 8.84 -16.02
C ILE A 106 -8.18 7.33 -16.08
N ASP A 107 -8.79 6.70 -17.08
CA ASP A 107 -8.59 5.27 -17.31
C ASP A 107 -7.19 5.02 -17.87
N VAL A 108 -6.45 4.14 -17.19
CA VAL A 108 -5.11 3.71 -17.56
C VAL A 108 -5.16 2.22 -17.86
N GLU A 109 -4.49 1.79 -18.90
CA GLU A 109 -4.33 0.38 -19.21
C GLU A 109 -3.71 -0.34 -18.02
N TRP A 110 -4.31 -1.46 -17.61
CA TRP A 110 -3.80 -2.25 -16.48
C TRP A 110 -2.39 -2.75 -16.78
N GLY A 111 -1.47 -2.55 -15.83
CA GLY A 111 -0.04 -2.82 -16.00
C GLY A 111 0.77 -1.61 -16.48
N ARG A 112 0.13 -0.46 -16.71
CA ARG A 112 0.79 0.80 -17.08
C ARG A 112 0.64 1.86 -16.00
N ALA A 113 1.63 2.74 -15.91
CA ALA A 113 1.55 3.94 -15.07
C ALA A 113 0.76 5.04 -15.78
N VAL A 114 0.11 5.91 -15.01
CA VAL A 114 -0.54 7.10 -15.58
C VAL A 114 0.50 8.08 -16.14
N ASP A 115 0.21 8.69 -17.28
CA ASP A 115 0.95 9.84 -17.77
C ASP A 115 0.51 11.10 -16.99
N PRO A 116 1.41 11.75 -16.24
CA PRO A 116 1.12 12.97 -15.48
C PRO A 116 0.53 14.11 -16.31
N GLN A 117 0.86 14.18 -17.61
CA GLN A 117 0.36 15.19 -18.51
C GLN A 117 -1.17 15.12 -18.71
N ARG A 118 -1.77 13.95 -18.55
CA ARG A 118 -3.23 13.79 -18.60
C ARG A 118 -3.92 14.52 -17.45
N ILE A 119 -3.32 14.49 -16.27
CA ILE A 119 -3.81 15.22 -15.08
C ILE A 119 -3.68 16.72 -15.33
N GLU A 120 -2.51 17.17 -15.78
CA GLU A 120 -2.24 18.58 -16.06
C GLU A 120 -3.23 19.18 -17.06
N LYS A 121 -3.48 18.50 -18.19
CA LYS A 121 -4.45 18.94 -19.22
C LYS A 121 -5.86 19.15 -18.65
N ILE A 122 -6.31 18.25 -17.76
CA ILE A 122 -7.62 18.38 -17.13
C ILE A 122 -7.63 19.57 -16.18
N LEU A 123 -6.61 19.74 -15.33
CA LEU A 123 -6.51 20.86 -14.40
C LEU A 123 -6.45 22.22 -15.12
N GLN A 124 -5.83 22.28 -16.30
CA GLN A 124 -5.79 23.49 -17.13
C GLN A 124 -7.16 23.81 -17.74
N SER A 125 -7.93 22.80 -18.13
CA SER A 125 -9.20 22.97 -18.84
C SER A 125 -10.43 23.07 -17.93
N ASP A 126 -10.36 22.55 -16.70
CA ASP A 126 -11.48 22.54 -15.76
C ASP A 126 -11.10 23.11 -14.39
N PRO A 127 -11.32 24.40 -14.15
CA PRO A 127 -11.01 25.05 -12.86
C PRO A 127 -11.97 24.65 -11.73
N SER A 128 -13.01 23.86 -11.99
CA SER A 128 -13.93 23.34 -10.98
C SER A 128 -13.37 22.14 -10.21
N VAL A 129 -12.28 21.50 -10.69
CA VAL A 129 -11.63 20.38 -10.02
C VAL A 129 -11.09 20.80 -8.64
N ARG A 130 -11.33 19.98 -7.62
CA ARG A 130 -10.92 20.20 -6.23
C ARG A 130 -9.98 19.15 -5.69
N GLY A 131 -9.80 18.02 -6.37
CA GLY A 131 -8.93 16.95 -5.92
C GLY A 131 -8.42 16.05 -7.02
N VAL A 132 -7.24 15.47 -6.82
CA VAL A 132 -6.67 14.39 -7.61
C VAL A 132 -6.46 13.20 -6.70
N TYR A 133 -7.11 12.09 -6.99
CA TYR A 133 -7.08 10.86 -6.21
C TYR A 133 -6.35 9.77 -6.99
N ILE A 134 -5.27 9.26 -6.40
CA ILE A 134 -4.38 8.29 -7.05
C ILE A 134 -3.76 7.36 -6.02
N GLN A 135 -3.39 6.15 -6.42
CA GLN A 135 -2.57 5.23 -5.66
C GLN A 135 -1.08 5.34 -6.04
N ALA A 136 -0.19 5.31 -5.04
CA ALA A 136 1.26 5.29 -5.27
C ALA A 136 1.69 3.94 -5.87
N SER A 137 1.05 2.86 -5.42
CA SER A 137 1.25 1.51 -5.94
C SER A 137 -0.09 0.85 -6.18
N GLU A 138 -0.40 0.50 -7.42
CA GLU A 138 -1.60 -0.25 -7.78
C GLU A 138 -1.35 -1.75 -7.57
N THR A 139 -1.78 -2.24 -6.43
CA THR A 139 -1.49 -3.61 -5.96
C THR A 139 -2.14 -4.69 -6.84
N SER A 140 -3.23 -4.39 -7.53
CA SER A 140 -3.91 -5.35 -8.42
C SER A 140 -3.09 -5.68 -9.66
N THR A 141 -2.21 -4.77 -10.08
CA THR A 141 -1.41 -4.87 -11.31
C THR A 141 0.10 -4.85 -11.07
N GLY A 142 0.56 -4.43 -9.88
CA GLY A 142 1.98 -4.30 -9.56
C GLY A 142 2.63 -3.02 -10.13
N VAL A 143 1.85 -2.01 -10.48
CA VAL A 143 2.35 -0.73 -11.03
C VAL A 143 2.72 0.25 -9.92
N LYS A 144 3.82 0.97 -10.08
CA LYS A 144 4.16 2.19 -9.32
C LYS A 144 3.83 3.41 -10.17
N HIS A 145 3.02 4.33 -9.63
CA HIS A 145 2.70 5.58 -10.31
C HIS A 145 3.72 6.69 -10.02
N PRO A 146 3.92 7.68 -10.93
CA PRO A 146 4.89 8.76 -10.81
C PRO A 146 4.37 9.88 -9.89
N ILE A 147 4.28 9.59 -8.58
CA ILE A 147 3.65 10.50 -7.59
C ILE A 147 4.39 11.83 -7.47
N ARG A 148 5.73 11.83 -7.56
CA ARG A 148 6.52 13.05 -7.47
C ARG A 148 6.17 14.05 -8.58
N GLU A 149 6.14 13.57 -9.81
CA GLU A 149 5.82 14.38 -11.00
C GLU A 149 4.38 14.91 -10.93
N ILE A 150 3.45 14.09 -10.45
CA ILE A 150 2.06 14.51 -10.23
C ILE A 150 1.96 15.57 -9.14
N ALA A 151 2.72 15.41 -8.05
CA ALA A 151 2.76 16.39 -6.97
C ALA A 151 3.30 17.76 -7.45
N GLU A 152 4.34 17.77 -8.29
CA GLU A 152 4.89 18.98 -8.89
C GLU A 152 3.86 19.70 -9.80
N ILE A 153 2.97 18.94 -10.47
CA ILE A 153 1.86 19.48 -11.24
C ILE A 153 0.79 20.07 -10.32
N VAL A 154 0.28 19.27 -9.37
CA VAL A 154 -0.85 19.67 -8.51
C VAL A 154 -0.50 20.82 -7.60
N LYS A 155 0.76 20.92 -7.15
CA LYS A 155 1.27 22.03 -6.31
C LYS A 155 1.03 23.43 -6.91
N ARG A 156 0.89 23.54 -8.24
CA ARG A 156 0.61 24.81 -8.93
C ARG A 156 -0.85 25.26 -8.79
N TYR A 157 -1.73 24.42 -8.25
CA TYR A 157 -3.16 24.64 -8.13
C TYR A 157 -3.58 24.65 -6.65
N GLU A 158 -3.62 25.83 -6.03
CA GLU A 158 -3.98 25.98 -4.60
C GLU A 158 -5.38 25.44 -4.25
N GLN A 159 -6.31 25.45 -5.23
CA GLN A 159 -7.68 24.95 -5.07
C GLN A 159 -7.83 23.44 -5.25
N VAL A 160 -6.75 22.71 -5.50
CA VAL A 160 -6.77 21.26 -5.76
C VAL A 160 -5.91 20.52 -4.75
N VAL A 161 -6.45 19.52 -4.06
CA VAL A 161 -5.65 18.64 -3.18
C VAL A 161 -5.18 17.39 -3.92
N LEU A 162 -3.96 16.94 -3.63
CA LEU A 162 -3.46 15.63 -4.05
C LEU A 162 -3.65 14.62 -2.93
N VAL A 163 -4.45 13.58 -3.20
CA VAL A 163 -4.73 12.48 -2.26
C VAL A 163 -4.09 11.20 -2.78
N VAL A 164 -3.13 10.67 -2.04
CA VAL A 164 -2.35 9.51 -2.42
C VAL A 164 -2.70 8.32 -1.54
N ASP A 165 -3.27 7.28 -2.15
CA ASP A 165 -3.31 5.96 -1.52
C ASP A 165 -1.90 5.36 -1.57
N ALA A 166 -1.24 5.33 -0.42
CA ALA A 166 0.07 4.74 -0.22
C ALA A 166 0.01 3.48 0.67
N ILE A 167 -1.15 2.78 0.66
CA ILE A 167 -1.36 1.56 1.46
C ILE A 167 -0.26 0.52 1.18
N THR A 168 0.15 0.35 -0.06
CA THR A 168 1.28 -0.51 -0.45
C THR A 168 2.53 0.29 -0.85
N GLY A 169 2.62 1.55 -0.46
CA GLY A 169 3.76 2.42 -0.75
C GLY A 169 4.56 2.81 0.50
N ILE A 170 3.87 3.24 1.56
CA ILE A 170 4.52 3.63 2.83
C ILE A 170 5.31 2.44 3.41
N GLY A 171 6.58 2.70 3.73
CA GLY A 171 7.51 1.70 4.23
C GLY A 171 8.06 0.73 3.18
N VAL A 172 7.74 0.93 1.88
CA VAL A 172 8.23 0.11 0.77
C VAL A 172 9.23 0.85 -0.10
N PHE A 173 8.92 2.07 -0.47
CA PHE A 173 9.78 2.96 -1.25
C PHE A 173 9.63 4.40 -0.77
N ASP A 174 10.56 5.24 -1.17
CA ASP A 174 10.59 6.63 -0.74
C ASP A 174 9.34 7.40 -1.21
N LEU A 175 8.60 7.98 -0.25
CA LEU A 175 7.44 8.85 -0.46
C LEU A 175 7.48 9.98 0.58
N PRO A 176 8.45 10.91 0.48
CA PRO A 176 8.65 11.96 1.46
C PRO A 176 7.53 12.99 1.37
N MET A 177 6.50 12.84 2.20
CA MET A 177 5.27 13.63 2.14
C MET A 177 5.54 15.14 2.11
N ASP A 178 6.33 15.64 3.07
CA ASP A 178 6.60 17.08 3.16
C ASP A 178 7.50 17.58 2.02
N ALA A 179 8.54 16.80 1.67
CA ALA A 179 9.50 17.23 0.64
C ALA A 179 8.87 17.28 -0.76
N TRP A 180 7.96 16.36 -1.07
CA TRP A 180 7.24 16.38 -2.35
C TRP A 180 5.98 17.25 -2.33
N GLY A 181 5.56 17.72 -1.14
CA GLY A 181 4.35 18.52 -0.98
C GLY A 181 3.07 17.73 -1.25
N LEU A 182 3.03 16.47 -0.79
CA LEU A 182 1.82 15.66 -0.86
C LEU A 182 0.78 16.20 0.13
N ASP A 183 -0.46 16.40 -0.32
CA ASP A 183 -1.47 17.02 0.54
C ASP A 183 -2.08 16.01 1.52
N VAL A 184 -2.42 14.81 1.04
CA VAL A 184 -2.94 13.73 1.88
C VAL A 184 -2.33 12.41 1.47
N VAL A 185 -1.85 11.66 2.46
CA VAL A 185 -1.32 10.31 2.27
C VAL A 185 -2.07 9.35 3.18
N VAL A 186 -2.72 8.33 2.60
CA VAL A 186 -3.43 7.30 3.37
C VAL A 186 -2.68 5.97 3.32
N SER A 187 -2.75 5.21 4.42
CA SER A 187 -2.11 3.89 4.50
C SER A 187 -2.92 2.93 5.40
N GLY A 188 -2.44 1.68 5.53
CA GLY A 188 -3.08 0.64 6.33
C GLY A 188 -2.08 -0.32 6.98
N SER A 189 -2.49 -0.96 8.06
CA SER A 189 -1.62 -1.76 8.94
C SER A 189 -1.12 -3.06 8.33
N GLN A 190 -1.91 -3.71 7.46
CA GLN A 190 -1.66 -5.09 6.98
C GLN A 190 -0.69 -5.19 5.79
N LYS A 191 0.16 -4.20 5.62
CA LYS A 191 1.14 -4.08 4.53
C LYS A 191 2.55 -3.98 5.11
N ALA A 192 3.35 -3.02 4.67
CA ALA A 192 4.71 -2.85 5.20
C ALA A 192 4.78 -2.42 6.68
N MET A 193 3.65 -2.06 7.29
CA MET A 193 3.56 -1.88 8.74
C MET A 193 3.57 -3.20 9.53
N MET A 194 3.59 -4.35 8.86
CA MET A 194 3.79 -5.69 9.46
C MET A 194 2.82 -6.02 10.60
N LEU A 195 1.54 -5.65 10.44
CA LEU A 195 0.46 -5.87 11.41
C LEU A 195 -0.72 -6.61 10.76
N PRO A 196 -1.62 -7.19 11.54
CA PRO A 196 -2.92 -7.61 11.04
C PRO A 196 -3.71 -6.43 10.46
N PRO A 197 -4.70 -6.67 9.55
CA PRO A 197 -5.67 -5.64 9.19
C PRO A 197 -6.41 -5.14 10.44
N GLY A 198 -6.68 -3.83 10.49
CA GLY A 198 -7.47 -3.26 11.58
C GLY A 198 -7.08 -1.84 11.97
N LEU A 199 -5.95 -1.31 11.46
CA LEU A 199 -5.61 0.11 11.59
C LEU A 199 -5.44 0.75 10.21
N SER A 200 -5.85 2.00 10.09
CA SER A 200 -5.57 2.85 8.94
C SER A 200 -5.03 4.20 9.36
N PHE A 201 -4.33 4.84 8.46
CA PHE A 201 -3.57 6.07 8.73
C PHE A 201 -3.89 7.12 7.69
N ALA A 202 -3.97 8.39 8.12
CA ALA A 202 -4.11 9.54 7.23
C ALA A 202 -3.20 10.68 7.72
N ALA A 203 -2.25 11.08 6.89
CA ALA A 203 -1.42 12.26 7.10
C ALA A 203 -1.92 13.40 6.21
N LEU A 204 -1.99 14.62 6.75
CA LEU A 204 -2.54 15.78 6.04
C LEU A 204 -1.56 16.97 6.10
N SER A 205 -1.38 17.66 4.96
CA SER A 205 -0.67 18.93 4.88
C SER A 205 -1.50 20.10 5.44
N ASP A 206 -0.85 21.22 5.73
CA ASP A 206 -1.56 22.46 6.13
C ASP A 206 -2.56 22.92 5.05
N LYS A 207 -2.26 22.68 3.77
CA LYS A 207 -3.19 22.94 2.66
C LYS A 207 -4.42 22.03 2.76
N ALA A 208 -4.24 20.73 3.00
CA ALA A 208 -5.36 19.79 3.14
C ALA A 208 -6.27 20.14 4.31
N TRP A 209 -5.74 20.68 5.41
CA TRP A 209 -6.57 21.13 6.55
C TRP A 209 -7.53 22.25 6.18
N LYS A 210 -7.18 23.18 5.28
CA LYS A 210 -8.10 24.20 4.74
C LYS A 210 -9.29 23.57 4.01
N PHE A 211 -9.08 22.44 3.34
CA PHE A 211 -10.15 21.67 2.71
C PHE A 211 -11.04 20.97 3.74
N VAL A 212 -10.44 20.44 4.82
CA VAL A 212 -11.20 19.83 5.93
C VAL A 212 -12.12 20.85 6.61
N GLU A 213 -11.67 22.10 6.76
CA GLU A 213 -12.46 23.17 7.35
C GLU A 213 -13.71 23.52 6.54
N ARG A 214 -13.61 23.51 5.19
CA ARG A 214 -14.72 23.86 4.29
C ARG A 214 -15.64 22.69 3.97
N SER A 215 -15.22 21.45 4.19
CA SER A 215 -15.98 20.25 3.83
C SER A 215 -17.31 20.18 4.55
N ASN A 216 -18.39 19.99 3.78
CA ASN A 216 -19.76 19.85 4.30
C ASN A 216 -20.35 18.43 4.14
N LEU A 217 -19.58 17.47 3.63
CA LEU A 217 -20.02 16.08 3.51
C LEU A 217 -20.25 15.46 4.90
N PRO A 218 -21.23 14.55 5.04
CA PRO A 218 -21.49 13.87 6.30
C PRO A 218 -20.31 12.99 6.73
N LYS A 219 -19.93 13.08 8.00
CA LYS A 219 -18.88 12.27 8.62
C LYS A 219 -19.10 12.17 10.11
N PHE A 220 -18.87 11.03 10.71
CA PHE A 220 -18.98 10.81 12.15
C PHE A 220 -17.78 10.04 12.68
N TYR A 221 -17.58 8.79 12.22
CA TYR A 221 -16.48 7.95 12.70
C TYR A 221 -15.13 8.45 12.17
N PHE A 222 -15.05 8.80 10.89
CA PHE A 222 -13.86 9.31 10.23
C PHE A 222 -13.79 10.86 10.20
N ASP A 223 -14.23 11.54 11.27
CA ASP A 223 -14.03 13.00 11.38
C ASP A 223 -12.56 13.31 11.74
N PHE A 224 -11.81 13.81 10.76
CA PHE A 224 -10.38 14.11 10.91
C PHE A 224 -10.10 15.22 11.93
N ARG A 225 -11.01 16.20 12.08
CA ARG A 225 -10.87 17.27 13.09
C ARG A 225 -10.96 16.71 14.49
N LYS A 226 -11.95 15.85 14.70
CA LYS A 226 -12.15 15.18 16.01
C LYS A 226 -10.96 14.30 16.35
N GLU A 227 -10.48 13.51 15.37
CA GLU A 227 -9.34 12.63 15.58
C GLU A 227 -8.05 13.42 15.84
N LEU A 228 -7.77 14.49 15.10
CA LEU A 228 -6.61 15.37 15.35
C LEU A 228 -6.61 15.93 16.77
N LYS A 229 -7.78 16.40 17.24
CA LYS A 229 -7.92 16.95 18.59
C LYS A 229 -7.54 15.94 19.67
N ASN A 230 -7.89 14.67 19.47
CA ASN A 230 -7.59 13.59 20.42
C ASN A 230 -6.16 13.06 20.24
N THR A 231 -5.69 12.89 19.02
CA THR A 231 -4.31 12.50 18.70
C THR A 231 -3.30 13.42 19.38
N LYS A 232 -3.51 14.75 19.37
CA LYS A 232 -2.66 15.73 20.07
C LYS A 232 -2.59 15.53 21.58
N LYS A 233 -3.55 14.81 22.17
CA LYS A 233 -3.60 14.44 23.58
C LYS A 233 -3.12 13.01 23.84
N ASN A 234 -2.52 12.36 22.84
CA ASN A 234 -2.17 10.93 22.84
C ASN A 234 -3.37 10.00 23.12
N GLN A 235 -4.52 10.33 22.55
CA GLN A 235 -5.76 9.58 22.70
C GLN A 235 -6.44 9.41 21.34
N SER A 236 -7.31 8.41 21.22
CA SER A 236 -8.22 8.21 20.09
C SER A 236 -9.60 8.80 20.36
N SER A 237 -10.34 9.12 19.32
CA SER A 237 -11.70 9.63 19.45
C SER A 237 -12.69 8.62 20.02
N TYR A 238 -12.47 7.36 19.73
CA TYR A 238 -13.28 6.22 20.14
C TYR A 238 -12.40 5.13 20.73
N THR A 239 -12.99 4.08 21.32
CA THR A 239 -12.22 2.93 21.81
C THR A 239 -11.42 2.31 20.66
N PRO A 240 -10.08 2.31 20.75
CA PRO A 240 -9.23 1.81 19.67
C PRO A 240 -9.02 0.30 19.77
N ALA A 241 -8.47 -0.29 18.72
CA ALA A 241 -7.99 -1.66 18.70
C ALA A 241 -6.68 -1.77 19.49
N ILE A 242 -6.75 -1.81 20.83
CA ILE A 242 -5.62 -1.64 21.76
C ILE A 242 -4.46 -2.58 21.46
N SER A 243 -4.72 -3.88 21.25
CA SER A 243 -3.66 -4.86 20.91
C SER A 243 -2.94 -4.49 19.62
N LEU A 244 -3.65 -3.94 18.61
CA LEU A 244 -3.03 -3.49 17.37
C LEU A 244 -2.17 -2.23 17.58
N PHE A 245 -2.54 -1.34 18.50
CA PHE A 245 -1.70 -0.19 18.88
C PHE A 245 -0.40 -0.66 19.55
N VAL A 246 -0.49 -1.63 20.46
CA VAL A 246 0.71 -2.22 21.10
C VAL A 246 1.61 -2.87 20.04
N GLY A 247 1.03 -3.64 19.10
CA GLY A 247 1.77 -4.22 17.99
C GLY A 247 2.37 -3.16 17.06
N LEU A 248 1.63 -2.07 16.78
CA LEU A 248 2.09 -0.97 15.93
C LEU A 248 3.33 -0.29 16.53
N ARG A 249 3.34 -0.02 17.84
CA ARG A 249 4.52 0.50 18.52
C ARG A 249 5.74 -0.38 18.27
N GLU A 250 5.59 -1.71 18.43
CA GLU A 250 6.70 -2.64 18.22
C GLU A 250 7.16 -2.67 16.76
N SER A 251 6.23 -2.73 15.82
CA SER A 251 6.55 -2.66 14.39
C SER A 251 7.30 -1.37 14.03
N LEU A 252 6.84 -0.21 14.52
CA LEU A 252 7.50 1.07 14.28
C LEU A 252 8.91 1.13 14.90
N ARG A 253 9.13 0.51 16.05
CA ARG A 253 10.46 0.37 16.65
C ARG A 253 11.39 -0.49 15.78
N MET A 254 10.88 -1.60 15.23
CA MET A 254 11.64 -2.43 14.29
C MET A 254 12.00 -1.64 13.03
N ILE A 255 11.05 -0.89 12.45
CA ILE A 255 11.24 -0.01 11.29
C ILE A 255 12.30 1.05 11.59
N GLN A 256 12.24 1.72 12.74
CA GLN A 256 13.22 2.73 13.13
C GLN A 256 14.61 2.11 13.38
N LYS A 257 14.68 0.91 13.94
CA LYS A 257 15.94 0.19 14.18
C LYS A 257 16.62 -0.24 12.88
N GLU A 258 15.87 -0.71 11.89
CA GLU A 258 16.39 -1.05 10.56
C GLU A 258 16.83 0.22 9.80
N GLY A 259 16.07 1.30 9.95
CA GLY A 259 16.28 2.55 9.24
C GLY A 259 15.54 2.59 7.90
N ARG A 260 14.96 3.75 7.61
CA ARG A 260 14.06 3.95 6.47
C ARG A 260 14.72 3.64 5.12
N GLU A 261 15.93 4.13 4.91
CA GLU A 261 16.71 3.93 3.69
C GLU A 261 17.07 2.45 3.50
N ALA A 262 17.45 1.77 4.58
CA ALA A 262 17.76 0.33 4.55
C ALA A 262 16.52 -0.51 4.21
N ILE A 263 15.36 -0.14 4.74
CA ILE A 263 14.07 -0.78 4.40
C ILE A 263 13.75 -0.61 2.92
N PHE A 264 13.90 0.59 2.35
CA PHE A 264 13.65 0.84 0.93
C PHE A 264 14.60 0.02 0.04
N GLN A 265 15.88 -0.01 0.38
CA GLN A 265 16.89 -0.81 -0.32
C GLN A 265 16.60 -2.32 -0.22
N ARG A 266 16.17 -2.80 0.95
CA ARG A 266 15.76 -4.20 1.12
C ARG A 266 14.59 -4.55 0.22
N HIS A 267 13.53 -3.76 0.21
CA HIS A 267 12.38 -3.99 -0.67
C HIS A 267 12.74 -3.93 -2.15
N GLU A 268 13.58 -2.98 -2.56
CA GLU A 268 14.07 -2.87 -3.94
C GLU A 268 14.87 -4.11 -4.34
N ARG A 269 15.78 -4.58 -3.49
CA ARG A 269 16.60 -5.78 -3.74
C ARG A 269 15.74 -7.03 -3.85
N LEU A 270 14.77 -7.24 -2.93
CA LEU A 270 13.85 -8.37 -2.98
C LEU A 270 12.98 -8.34 -4.24
N ALA A 271 12.49 -7.16 -4.60
CA ALA A 271 11.71 -6.95 -5.81
C ALA A 271 12.53 -7.24 -7.07
N GLU A 272 13.76 -6.73 -7.16
CA GLU A 272 14.61 -6.97 -8.31
C GLU A 272 15.01 -8.45 -8.44
N ALA A 273 15.34 -9.10 -7.33
CA ALA A 273 15.60 -10.55 -7.32
C ALA A 273 14.41 -11.35 -7.86
N THR A 274 13.19 -11.02 -7.41
CA THR A 274 11.96 -11.66 -7.89
C THR A 274 11.73 -11.41 -9.38
N ARG A 275 11.92 -10.17 -9.85
CA ARG A 275 11.77 -9.80 -11.27
C ARG A 275 12.80 -10.48 -12.16
N ARG A 276 14.06 -10.57 -11.71
CA ARG A 276 15.13 -11.27 -12.44
C ARG A 276 14.85 -12.76 -12.55
N ALA A 277 14.43 -13.38 -11.45
CA ALA A 277 14.01 -14.78 -11.44
C ALA A 277 12.88 -15.05 -12.45
N VAL A 278 11.83 -14.25 -12.41
CA VAL A 278 10.69 -14.36 -13.34
C VAL A 278 11.14 -14.30 -14.81
N LYS A 279 12.00 -13.33 -15.14
CA LYS A 279 12.54 -13.17 -16.50
C LYS A 279 13.46 -14.33 -16.89
N ALA A 280 14.31 -14.85 -15.99
CA ALA A 280 15.15 -16.01 -16.23
C ALA A 280 14.38 -17.31 -16.51
N LEU A 281 13.16 -17.40 -15.99
CA LEU A 281 12.23 -18.49 -16.31
C LEU A 281 11.49 -18.30 -17.65
N GLY A 282 11.76 -17.22 -18.39
CA GLY A 282 11.05 -16.89 -19.63
C GLY A 282 9.63 -16.37 -19.41
N LEU A 283 9.29 -15.96 -18.17
CA LEU A 283 7.99 -15.35 -17.85
C LEU A 283 8.04 -13.83 -18.01
N GLU A 284 6.87 -13.22 -18.18
CA GLU A 284 6.71 -11.79 -18.34
C GLU A 284 6.20 -11.13 -17.05
N LEU A 285 6.61 -9.86 -16.84
CA LEU A 285 6.01 -9.00 -15.84
C LEU A 285 4.71 -8.40 -16.38
N TYR A 286 3.68 -8.32 -15.54
CA TYR A 286 2.43 -7.64 -15.91
C TYR A 286 2.59 -6.12 -15.97
N ALA A 287 3.49 -5.54 -15.16
CA ALA A 287 3.87 -4.13 -15.15
C ALA A 287 5.36 -3.97 -15.53
N PRO A 288 5.73 -4.11 -16.83
CA PRO A 288 7.13 -4.16 -17.23
C PRO A 288 7.86 -2.81 -17.13
N ASP A 289 7.16 -1.69 -17.33
CA ASP A 289 7.78 -0.36 -17.46
C ASP A 289 7.89 0.38 -16.12
N SER A 290 6.97 0.14 -15.20
CA SER A 290 6.95 0.81 -13.90
C SER A 290 6.54 -0.16 -12.77
N PRO A 291 7.34 -1.21 -12.52
CA PRO A 291 7.02 -2.21 -11.49
C PRO A 291 7.16 -1.62 -10.08
N SER A 292 6.20 -1.96 -9.23
CA SER A 292 6.26 -1.62 -7.81
C SER A 292 7.27 -2.49 -7.05
N ASN A 293 7.94 -1.92 -6.05
CA ASN A 293 8.77 -2.68 -5.11
C ASN A 293 7.95 -3.37 -4.00
N ALA A 294 6.62 -3.28 -4.02
CA ALA A 294 5.77 -3.97 -3.06
C ALA A 294 5.49 -5.43 -3.43
N LEU A 295 5.37 -5.69 -4.71
CA LEU A 295 5.04 -7.01 -5.25
C LEU A 295 5.49 -7.13 -6.70
N THR A 296 5.63 -8.37 -7.16
CA THR A 296 5.83 -8.69 -8.58
C THR A 296 4.59 -9.40 -9.11
N ALA A 297 3.93 -8.79 -10.09
CA ALA A 297 2.83 -9.41 -10.83
C ALA A 297 3.40 -10.17 -12.03
N VAL A 298 3.27 -11.51 -12.00
CA VAL A 298 3.84 -12.43 -12.99
C VAL A 298 2.74 -12.86 -13.96
N LYS A 299 2.98 -12.65 -15.26
CA LYS A 299 2.12 -13.08 -16.35
C LYS A 299 2.41 -14.53 -16.72
N PHE A 300 1.36 -15.31 -16.89
CA PHE A 300 1.52 -16.69 -17.32
C PHE A 300 1.62 -16.83 -18.85
N PRO A 301 2.45 -17.75 -19.34
CA PRO A 301 2.48 -18.11 -20.74
C PRO A 301 1.22 -18.90 -21.12
N PRO A 302 0.88 -18.94 -22.43
CA PRO A 302 -0.19 -19.81 -22.92
C PRO A 302 -0.03 -21.27 -22.45
N GLY A 303 -1.12 -21.88 -21.99
CA GLY A 303 -1.13 -23.27 -21.52
C GLY A 303 -0.89 -23.46 -20.01
N ILE A 304 -0.54 -22.41 -19.28
CA ILE A 304 -0.47 -22.46 -17.81
C ILE A 304 -1.77 -21.91 -17.21
N ASP A 305 -2.47 -22.76 -16.47
CA ASP A 305 -3.66 -22.38 -15.70
C ASP A 305 -3.23 -21.73 -14.38
N GLY A 306 -3.47 -20.42 -14.26
CA GLY A 306 -3.07 -19.60 -13.10
C GLY A 306 -3.85 -19.95 -11.82
N GLU A 307 -5.12 -20.35 -11.92
CA GLU A 307 -5.92 -20.77 -10.77
C GLU A 307 -5.38 -22.09 -10.21
N LYS A 308 -5.08 -23.05 -11.09
CA LYS A 308 -4.45 -24.33 -10.72
C LYS A 308 -3.07 -24.12 -10.10
N LEU A 309 -2.24 -23.25 -10.68
CA LEU A 309 -0.91 -22.94 -10.13
C LEU A 309 -1.01 -22.37 -8.71
N LYS A 310 -1.90 -21.43 -8.49
CA LYS A 310 -2.17 -20.87 -7.14
C LYS A 310 -2.61 -21.95 -6.15
N ALA A 311 -3.52 -22.83 -6.55
CA ALA A 311 -3.97 -23.95 -5.71
C ALA A 311 -2.80 -24.87 -5.32
N LEU A 312 -1.96 -25.22 -6.29
CA LEU A 312 -0.78 -26.07 -6.07
C LEU A 312 0.26 -25.45 -5.14
N PHE A 313 0.46 -24.13 -5.18
CA PHE A 313 1.32 -23.43 -4.21
C PHE A 313 0.88 -23.72 -2.77
N PHE A 314 -0.41 -23.61 -2.51
CA PHE A 314 -0.96 -23.86 -1.17
C PHE A 314 -0.97 -25.34 -0.82
N GLU A 315 -1.45 -26.21 -1.70
CA GLU A 315 -1.60 -27.64 -1.44
C GLU A 315 -0.27 -28.36 -1.22
N LYS A 316 0.76 -28.00 -2.00
CA LYS A 316 2.05 -28.71 -1.94
C LYS A 316 3.05 -28.08 -0.97
N PHE A 317 3.01 -26.77 -0.83
CA PHE A 317 4.04 -26.04 -0.07
C PHE A 317 3.49 -25.20 1.08
N GLY A 318 2.18 -25.13 1.27
CA GLY A 318 1.57 -24.22 2.26
C GLY A 318 1.79 -22.74 1.93
N ILE A 319 2.14 -22.40 0.68
CA ILE A 319 2.44 -21.04 0.23
C ILE A 319 1.16 -20.41 -0.33
N THR A 320 0.76 -19.27 0.22
CA THR A 320 -0.33 -18.45 -0.29
C THR A 320 0.22 -17.29 -1.13
N VAL A 321 0.00 -17.33 -2.44
CA VAL A 321 0.20 -16.20 -3.36
C VAL A 321 -1.15 -15.59 -3.73
N ALA A 322 -1.18 -14.34 -4.20
CA ALA A 322 -2.40 -13.72 -4.67
C ALA A 322 -2.59 -13.92 -6.19
N GLU A 323 -3.82 -14.19 -6.61
CA GLU A 323 -4.18 -14.21 -8.04
C GLU A 323 -4.49 -12.83 -8.57
N GLY A 324 -4.62 -12.70 -9.90
CA GLY A 324 -5.17 -11.51 -10.54
C GLY A 324 -6.62 -11.25 -10.14
N GLN A 325 -7.03 -10.00 -10.23
CA GLN A 325 -8.40 -9.57 -9.98
C GLN A 325 -9.06 -9.13 -11.29
N GLU A 326 -10.39 -9.22 -11.37
CA GLU A 326 -11.19 -8.76 -12.51
C GLU A 326 -10.60 -9.25 -13.85
N GLN A 327 -10.26 -8.35 -14.76
CA GLN A 327 -9.69 -8.68 -16.08
C GLN A 327 -8.33 -9.40 -16.04
N ALA A 328 -7.62 -9.36 -14.92
CA ALA A 328 -6.36 -10.07 -14.72
C ALA A 328 -6.54 -11.46 -14.06
N LYS A 329 -7.79 -11.84 -13.70
CA LYS A 329 -8.09 -13.12 -13.09
C LYS A 329 -7.65 -14.27 -13.99
N GLY A 330 -6.97 -15.27 -13.41
CA GLY A 330 -6.41 -16.44 -14.13
C GLY A 330 -5.21 -16.13 -15.03
N LYS A 331 -4.84 -14.85 -15.24
CA LYS A 331 -3.76 -14.44 -16.14
C LYS A 331 -2.45 -14.15 -15.44
N ILE A 332 -2.51 -13.83 -14.14
CA ILE A 332 -1.35 -13.47 -13.33
C ILE A 332 -1.41 -14.07 -11.93
N ILE A 333 -0.23 -14.24 -11.32
CA ILE A 333 -0.08 -14.29 -9.87
C ILE A 333 0.70 -13.06 -9.39
N ARG A 334 0.50 -12.73 -8.11
CA ARG A 334 1.20 -11.64 -7.45
C ARG A 334 2.00 -12.21 -6.29
N ILE A 335 3.31 -12.06 -6.35
CA ILE A 335 4.27 -12.47 -5.32
C ILE A 335 4.65 -11.22 -4.55
N ALA A 336 4.32 -11.18 -3.26
CA ALA A 336 4.65 -10.07 -2.38
C ALA A 336 6.09 -10.16 -1.88
N HIS A 337 6.69 -8.99 -1.66
CA HIS A 337 7.99 -8.84 -1.01
C HIS A 337 8.05 -7.59 -0.12
N LEU A 338 6.87 -7.01 0.25
CA LEU A 338 6.75 -5.88 1.15
C LEU A 338 6.52 -6.32 2.61
N GLY A 339 7.13 -5.64 3.57
CA GLY A 339 6.98 -5.92 4.99
C GLY A 339 8.02 -6.89 5.54
N TYR A 340 7.59 -7.94 6.23
CA TYR A 340 8.47 -8.88 6.91
C TYR A 340 8.92 -10.01 5.99
N TYR A 341 9.74 -9.68 4.99
CA TYR A 341 10.40 -10.65 4.10
C TYR A 341 11.90 -10.43 4.05
N ASN A 342 12.64 -11.50 3.86
CA ASN A 342 14.08 -11.53 3.70
C ASN A 342 14.49 -12.27 2.41
N ARG A 343 15.81 -12.39 2.18
CA ARG A 343 16.36 -13.04 0.99
C ARG A 343 15.96 -14.50 0.83
N LEU A 344 15.88 -15.25 1.95
CA LEU A 344 15.55 -16.67 1.91
C LEU A 344 14.07 -16.91 1.58
N ASP A 345 13.18 -16.00 1.97
CA ASP A 345 11.77 -16.06 1.59
C ASP A 345 11.61 -15.97 0.06
N ILE A 346 12.39 -15.09 -0.60
CA ILE A 346 12.36 -14.97 -2.06
C ILE A 346 12.89 -16.24 -2.73
N ILE A 347 14.00 -16.79 -2.27
CA ILE A 347 14.53 -18.05 -2.80
C ILE A 347 13.49 -19.16 -2.67
N MET A 348 12.85 -19.27 -1.53
CA MET A 348 11.81 -20.27 -1.27
C MET A 348 10.62 -20.15 -2.25
N VAL A 349 10.06 -18.97 -2.43
CA VAL A 349 8.89 -18.80 -3.33
C VAL A 349 9.26 -18.98 -4.79
N ILE A 350 10.46 -18.59 -5.23
CA ILE A 350 10.94 -18.82 -6.60
C ILE A 350 11.22 -20.29 -6.83
N SER A 351 11.85 -21.00 -5.89
CA SER A 351 12.06 -22.46 -5.98
C SER A 351 10.73 -23.21 -6.08
N ALA A 352 9.72 -22.83 -5.28
CA ALA A 352 8.39 -23.40 -5.37
C ALA A 352 7.73 -23.13 -6.73
N LEU A 353 7.88 -21.90 -7.27
CA LEU A 353 7.38 -21.54 -8.61
C LEU A 353 8.00 -22.43 -9.69
N GLU A 354 9.32 -22.63 -9.67
CA GLU A 354 10.00 -23.51 -10.63
C GLU A 354 9.48 -24.94 -10.58
N MET A 355 9.37 -25.52 -9.37
CA MET A 355 8.88 -26.89 -9.20
C MET A 355 7.47 -27.05 -9.76
N LEU A 356 6.58 -26.10 -9.50
CA LEU A 356 5.19 -26.14 -9.97
C LEU A 356 5.08 -25.93 -11.48
N LEU A 357 5.81 -24.98 -12.04
CA LEU A 357 5.84 -24.76 -13.50
C LEU A 357 6.34 -26.01 -14.24
N ARG A 358 7.38 -26.67 -13.71
CA ARG A 358 7.91 -27.93 -14.27
C ARG A 358 6.87 -29.04 -14.24
N GLU A 359 6.17 -29.20 -13.14
CA GLU A 359 5.08 -30.18 -12.99
C GLU A 359 3.93 -29.89 -13.95
N MET A 360 3.63 -28.64 -14.21
CA MET A 360 2.61 -28.23 -15.18
C MET A 360 3.08 -28.33 -16.64
N GLY A 361 4.29 -28.85 -16.89
CA GLY A 361 4.83 -29.09 -18.24
C GLY A 361 5.47 -27.88 -18.89
N TYR A 362 5.65 -26.76 -18.17
CA TYR A 362 6.36 -25.60 -18.68
C TYR A 362 7.87 -25.89 -18.80
N ARG A 363 8.46 -25.53 -19.95
CA ARG A 363 9.88 -25.84 -20.25
C ARG A 363 10.76 -24.65 -19.97
N PHE A 364 11.72 -24.83 -19.08
CA PHE A 364 12.78 -23.88 -18.74
C PHE A 364 13.98 -24.65 -18.13
N GLU A 365 15.12 -24.02 -17.96
CA GLU A 365 16.26 -24.58 -17.23
C GLU A 365 15.99 -24.55 -15.72
N LEU A 366 15.93 -25.72 -15.08
CA LEU A 366 15.67 -25.81 -13.65
C LEU A 366 16.82 -25.16 -12.86
N GLY A 367 16.48 -24.32 -11.90
CA GLY A 367 17.42 -23.52 -11.11
C GLY A 367 17.74 -22.17 -11.74
N ALA A 368 17.30 -21.86 -12.96
CA ALA A 368 17.59 -20.58 -13.62
C ALA A 368 17.04 -19.37 -12.85
N GLY A 369 15.80 -19.46 -12.36
CA GLY A 369 15.19 -18.39 -11.58
C GLY A 369 15.84 -18.25 -10.20
N VAL A 370 16.09 -19.36 -9.51
CA VAL A 370 16.78 -19.35 -8.20
C VAL A 370 18.16 -18.73 -8.35
N ARG A 371 18.97 -19.15 -9.31
CA ARG A 371 20.30 -18.59 -9.58
C ARG A 371 20.23 -17.09 -9.87
N ALA A 372 19.30 -16.66 -10.73
CA ALA A 372 19.15 -15.24 -11.05
C ALA A 372 18.71 -14.39 -9.83
N ALA A 373 17.91 -14.96 -8.92
CA ALA A 373 17.59 -14.30 -7.65
C ALA A 373 18.80 -14.21 -6.71
N GLU A 374 19.57 -15.30 -6.58
CA GLU A 374 20.77 -15.35 -5.73
C GLU A 374 21.82 -14.32 -6.15
N GLU A 375 22.07 -14.14 -7.46
CA GLU A 375 22.99 -13.12 -7.98
C GLU A 375 22.67 -11.71 -7.48
N ILE A 376 21.37 -11.36 -7.37
CA ILE A 376 20.92 -10.07 -6.83
C ILE A 376 21.02 -10.03 -5.30
N LEU A 377 20.69 -11.13 -4.63
CA LEU A 377 20.56 -11.19 -3.17
C LEU A 377 21.93 -11.30 -2.45
N MET A 378 22.96 -11.75 -3.15
CA MET A 378 24.36 -11.82 -2.64
C MET A 378 25.10 -10.48 -2.75
N GLY A 379 24.76 -9.63 -3.71
CA GLY A 379 25.31 -8.26 -3.86
C GLY A 379 24.56 -7.29 -2.96
#